data_b671735ad7a128979c343e2e3818a54d
#
_entry.id   b671735ad7a128979c343e2e3818a54d
#
_cell.length_a   1.000
_cell.length_b   1.000
_cell.length_c   1.000
_cell.angle_alpha   90.00
_cell.angle_beta   90.00
_cell.angle_gamma   90.00
#
_symmetry.space_group_name_H-M   'P 1'
#
loop_
_entity.id
_entity.type
_entity.pdbx_description
1 polymer ?
#
loop_
_entity_poly.entity_id
_entity_poly.type
_entity_poly.pdbx_seq_one_letter_code
_entity_poly.pdbx_strand_id
1 'polypeptide(L)'
;MRRNHTRTYTNRRYLDAVEDHIVIFDGAMGTSIQRYNLTADDFGGEQYNGCNDYLCITRPDVIEAIHTSFLDVGSEVVETNTFRGNRLTLAEYGLGGRVLEINRAAAQIARRACDQAEARTGIPRFVAGSIGPSGKLPSGSDPDLSNITFDELADVFYEQAQGLVEGGADLLLIETSQDILEVKAAVVGINRYFADAGVRIPLQVQVTLDTTGRMLFGTDIASALATLEALPIDVIGMNCSTGPEYMRAPIEYLVENSVLPISVLPNAGLPINVDGEAVYPMEPDPFSEMVAEFARKGVNIVGGCCGTTPEHLAQLYRKVHGHPFNALLSSSQSDAQSTHFVRRRPRPRQPQREARVSSGMTATLMAQNPGPTMIGERVNSQGSRKVKQLLLAEDYDSIVQIAVEQVQAGAHMLDVCVALTERDDERQQMEALVKKLAQAVDAPLIFDTTEPEVAEAALALYPGRGIVNGNNLENGRERIDRVLPIVKKYGAAVLSMTIDEEGMAHTRQKKYEIARRIHDIAVNEYGLSPEDLIFDTLTFPLTTGQEELRGDAVETIEGIRLIKENLPGVLTCLCLLYTSPSPRDS
;
A
#
# COMPACT_ATOMS: atom_id res chain seq x y z
N MET A 1 -0.42 22.31 14.18
CA MET A 1 -1.76 21.95 13.59
C MET A 1 -1.49 21.36 12.22
N ARG A 2 -1.59 20.03 12.09
CA ARG A 2 -1.40 19.34 10.81
C ARG A 2 -2.58 19.72 9.90
N ARG A 3 -2.34 20.44 8.81
CA ARG A 3 -3.27 20.47 7.68
C ARG A 3 -3.13 19.11 6.98
N ASN A 4 -3.86 18.10 7.46
CA ASN A 4 -4.23 17.03 6.56
C ASN A 4 -4.95 17.72 5.40
N HIS A 5 -4.44 17.61 4.18
CA HIS A 5 -5.27 17.79 3.01
C HIS A 5 -6.39 16.75 3.15
N THR A 6 -7.50 17.16 3.76
CA THR A 6 -8.65 16.29 3.95
C THR A 6 -9.14 15.92 2.58
N ARG A 7 -8.92 14.67 2.18
CA ARG A 7 -9.47 14.12 0.95
C ARG A 7 -10.97 14.34 0.98
N THR A 8 -11.52 14.89 -0.09
CA THR A 8 -12.98 15.07 -0.20
C THR A 8 -13.58 13.77 -0.73
N TYR A 9 -14.50 13.19 0.01
CA TYR A 9 -15.21 11.96 -0.36
C TYR A 9 -16.60 12.30 -0.88
N THR A 10 -17.05 11.56 -1.89
CA THR A 10 -18.45 11.57 -2.33
C THR A 10 -19.34 10.79 -1.36
N ASN A 11 -18.77 9.77 -0.70
CA ASN A 11 -19.40 9.03 0.38
C ASN A 11 -18.32 8.70 1.44
N ARG A 12 -18.49 9.19 2.68
CA ARG A 12 -17.57 8.98 3.80
C ARG A 12 -18.18 8.15 4.94
N ARG A 13 -19.46 7.77 4.82
CA ARG A 13 -20.23 7.11 5.91
C ARG A 13 -19.50 5.92 6.55
N TYR A 14 -18.77 5.13 5.76
CA TYR A 14 -17.97 4.01 6.26
C TYR A 14 -16.83 4.48 7.18
N LEU A 15 -16.05 5.48 6.78
CA LEU A 15 -14.98 6.00 7.65
C LEU A 15 -15.53 6.67 8.91
N ASP A 16 -16.68 7.30 8.83
CA ASP A 16 -17.36 7.87 10.01
C ASP A 16 -17.73 6.76 11.01
N ALA A 17 -18.19 5.60 10.52
CA ALA A 17 -18.45 4.42 11.35
C ALA A 17 -17.15 3.86 11.98
N VAL A 18 -16.06 3.77 11.21
CA VAL A 18 -14.74 3.30 11.69
C VAL A 18 -14.16 4.22 12.77
N GLU A 19 -14.43 5.53 12.68
CA GLU A 19 -14.02 6.51 13.70
C GLU A 19 -14.90 6.41 14.98
N ASP A 20 -16.18 6.08 14.83
CA ASP A 20 -17.14 6.03 15.95
C ASP A 20 -17.02 4.73 16.76
N HIS A 21 -16.90 3.58 16.10
CA HIS A 21 -16.88 2.28 16.77
C HIS A 21 -16.06 1.24 16.00
N ILE A 22 -15.86 0.04 16.61
CA ILE A 22 -15.23 -1.10 15.97
C ILE A 22 -16.23 -1.71 14.98
N VAL A 23 -15.88 -1.71 13.69
CA VAL A 23 -16.73 -2.19 12.61
C VAL A 23 -16.55 -3.70 12.44
N ILE A 24 -17.64 -4.43 12.25
CA ILE A 24 -17.63 -5.87 11.99
C ILE A 24 -17.90 -6.13 10.51
N PHE A 25 -16.92 -6.73 9.82
CA PHE A 25 -17.08 -7.28 8.46
C PHE A 25 -17.80 -8.63 8.49
N ASP A 26 -18.21 -9.06 7.32
CA ASP A 26 -18.77 -10.41 7.14
C ASP A 26 -17.68 -11.50 7.18
N GLY A 27 -18.02 -12.65 6.67
CA GLY A 27 -17.13 -13.82 6.59
C GLY A 27 -17.09 -14.39 5.18
N ALA A 28 -16.74 -15.65 5.10
CA ALA A 28 -16.36 -16.32 3.87
C ALA A 28 -17.50 -16.43 2.85
N MET A 29 -17.39 -15.73 1.71
CA MET A 29 -18.29 -15.91 0.58
C MET A 29 -18.06 -17.28 -0.08
N GLY A 30 -16.83 -17.63 -0.45
CA GLY A 30 -16.52 -18.87 -1.18
C GLY A 30 -16.93 -20.14 -0.44
N THR A 31 -16.56 -20.29 0.84
CA THR A 31 -16.97 -21.46 1.63
C THR A 31 -18.47 -21.48 1.95
N SER A 32 -19.15 -20.33 1.93
CA SER A 32 -20.61 -20.27 2.03
C SER A 32 -21.29 -20.78 0.76
N ILE A 33 -20.77 -20.40 -0.43
CA ILE A 33 -21.26 -20.91 -1.73
C ILE A 33 -21.17 -22.45 -1.79
N GLN A 34 -20.04 -23.03 -1.34
CA GLN A 34 -19.85 -24.51 -1.33
C GLN A 34 -20.96 -25.25 -0.60
N ARG A 35 -21.57 -24.67 0.44
CA ARG A 35 -22.65 -25.27 1.22
C ARG A 35 -23.97 -25.41 0.45
N TYR A 36 -24.12 -24.67 -0.65
CA TYR A 36 -25.33 -24.78 -1.50
C TYR A 36 -25.26 -25.95 -2.47
N ASN A 37 -24.09 -26.64 -2.60
CA ASN A 37 -23.88 -27.77 -3.51
C ASN A 37 -24.38 -27.47 -4.93
N LEU A 38 -23.97 -26.31 -5.46
CA LEU A 38 -24.35 -25.85 -6.78
C LEU A 38 -23.75 -26.73 -7.88
N THR A 39 -24.51 -26.90 -8.96
CA THR A 39 -24.13 -27.72 -10.12
C THR A 39 -23.71 -26.81 -11.30
N ALA A 40 -23.15 -27.40 -12.35
CA ALA A 40 -22.79 -26.68 -13.55
C ALA A 40 -23.96 -25.87 -14.16
N ASP A 41 -25.20 -26.38 -14.04
CA ASP A 41 -26.40 -25.67 -14.50
C ASP A 41 -26.64 -24.38 -13.71
N ASP A 42 -26.34 -24.36 -12.42
CA ASP A 42 -26.44 -23.17 -11.58
C ASP A 42 -25.42 -22.08 -12.00
N PHE A 43 -24.26 -22.48 -12.52
CA PHE A 43 -23.27 -21.58 -13.11
C PHE A 43 -23.61 -21.14 -14.54
N GLY A 44 -24.67 -21.71 -15.16
CA GLY A 44 -25.07 -21.41 -16.54
C GLY A 44 -24.40 -22.30 -17.59
N GLY A 45 -23.83 -23.42 -17.20
CA GLY A 45 -23.23 -24.46 -18.05
C GLY A 45 -21.82 -24.86 -17.64
N GLU A 46 -21.34 -25.99 -18.16
CA GLU A 46 -20.04 -26.59 -17.82
C GLU A 46 -18.86 -25.62 -18.02
N GLN A 47 -18.90 -24.77 -19.05
CA GLN A 47 -17.83 -23.78 -19.32
C GLN A 47 -17.68 -22.70 -18.23
N TYR A 48 -18.68 -22.52 -17.39
CA TYR A 48 -18.67 -21.53 -16.29
C TYR A 48 -18.60 -22.18 -14.91
N ASN A 49 -18.57 -23.51 -14.86
CA ASN A 49 -18.53 -24.25 -13.61
C ASN A 49 -17.33 -23.85 -12.75
N GLY A 50 -17.58 -23.42 -11.51
CA GLY A 50 -16.56 -22.91 -10.59
C GLY A 50 -16.27 -21.41 -10.70
N CYS A 51 -16.86 -20.68 -11.66
CA CYS A 51 -16.77 -19.23 -11.71
C CYS A 51 -17.74 -18.59 -10.70
N ASN A 52 -17.33 -18.49 -9.45
CA ASN A 52 -18.18 -17.98 -8.36
C ASN A 52 -18.68 -16.55 -8.62
N ASP A 53 -17.89 -15.69 -9.22
CA ASP A 53 -18.26 -14.30 -9.52
C ASP A 53 -19.46 -14.24 -10.49
N TYR A 54 -19.56 -15.21 -11.40
CA TYR A 54 -20.65 -15.28 -12.37
C TYR A 54 -22.01 -15.66 -11.73
N LEU A 55 -22.02 -16.22 -10.53
CA LEU A 55 -23.26 -16.49 -9.76
C LEU A 55 -24.04 -15.19 -9.46
N CYS A 56 -23.40 -14.04 -9.50
CA CYS A 56 -24.10 -12.75 -9.42
C CYS A 56 -25.09 -12.53 -10.58
N ILE A 57 -24.89 -13.23 -11.70
CA ILE A 57 -25.77 -13.19 -12.88
C ILE A 57 -26.73 -14.40 -12.87
N THR A 58 -26.21 -15.61 -12.60
CA THR A 58 -26.97 -16.85 -12.76
C THR A 58 -27.78 -17.24 -11.52
N ARG A 59 -27.25 -16.96 -10.32
CA ARG A 59 -27.87 -17.29 -9.03
C ARG A 59 -27.78 -16.14 -8.02
N PRO A 60 -28.31 -14.93 -8.38
CA PRO A 60 -28.30 -13.78 -7.47
C PRO A 60 -29.02 -14.02 -6.14
N ASP A 61 -30.00 -14.94 -6.13
CA ASP A 61 -30.71 -15.39 -4.94
C ASP A 61 -29.80 -16.01 -3.88
N VAL A 62 -28.85 -16.84 -4.30
CA VAL A 62 -27.88 -17.49 -3.40
C VAL A 62 -26.94 -16.44 -2.80
N ILE A 63 -26.42 -15.54 -3.62
CA ILE A 63 -25.49 -14.51 -3.17
C ILE A 63 -26.18 -13.55 -2.18
N GLU A 64 -27.42 -13.10 -2.48
CA GLU A 64 -28.20 -12.25 -1.58
C GLU A 64 -28.51 -12.95 -0.25
N ALA A 65 -28.82 -14.24 -0.27
CA ALA A 65 -29.05 -15.03 0.94
C ALA A 65 -27.79 -15.14 1.82
N ILE A 66 -26.61 -15.30 1.22
CA ILE A 66 -25.33 -15.32 1.96
C ILE A 66 -25.09 -13.96 2.64
N HIS A 67 -25.19 -12.86 1.92
CA HIS A 67 -25.06 -11.51 2.51
C HIS A 67 -26.04 -11.32 3.68
N THR A 68 -27.31 -11.68 3.47
CA THR A 68 -28.35 -11.53 4.50
C THR A 68 -27.98 -12.32 5.75
N SER A 69 -27.45 -13.54 5.62
CA SER A 69 -27.07 -14.39 6.76
C SER A 69 -26.01 -13.75 7.68
N PHE A 70 -25.05 -13.01 7.11
CA PHE A 70 -24.04 -12.27 7.88
C PHE A 70 -24.60 -10.96 8.47
N LEU A 71 -25.43 -10.23 7.71
CA LEU A 71 -26.08 -9.00 8.20
C LEU A 71 -27.00 -9.28 9.39
N ASP A 72 -27.67 -10.42 9.42
CA ASP A 72 -28.59 -10.83 10.48
C ASP A 72 -27.91 -11.11 11.82
N VAL A 73 -26.61 -11.42 11.80
CA VAL A 73 -25.83 -11.65 13.03
C VAL A 73 -25.00 -10.46 13.48
N GLY A 74 -25.07 -9.34 12.75
CA GLY A 74 -24.48 -8.08 13.16
C GLY A 74 -23.30 -7.59 12.32
N SER A 75 -22.93 -8.26 11.23
CA SER A 75 -21.97 -7.71 10.28
C SER A 75 -22.48 -6.39 9.71
N GLU A 76 -21.65 -5.37 9.73
CA GLU A 76 -21.98 -4.03 9.24
C GLU A 76 -21.55 -3.81 7.81
N VAL A 77 -20.55 -4.57 7.36
CA VAL A 77 -20.01 -4.54 6.01
C VAL A 77 -20.12 -5.93 5.40
N VAL A 78 -20.56 -6.00 4.14
CA VAL A 78 -20.51 -7.22 3.34
C VAL A 78 -19.64 -7.00 2.11
N GLU A 79 -18.80 -8.00 1.81
CA GLU A 79 -17.93 -8.03 0.65
C GLU A 79 -18.68 -8.56 -0.58
N THR A 80 -18.58 -7.85 -1.70
CA THR A 80 -19.20 -8.32 -2.96
C THR A 80 -18.58 -9.64 -3.41
N ASN A 81 -19.38 -10.48 -4.10
CA ASN A 81 -18.87 -11.73 -4.69
C ASN A 81 -18.13 -11.44 -6.01
N THR A 82 -16.98 -10.76 -5.92
CA THR A 82 -16.16 -10.28 -7.04
C THR A 82 -14.66 -10.47 -6.84
N PHE A 83 -14.27 -11.39 -5.96
CA PHE A 83 -12.88 -11.65 -5.62
C PHE A 83 -11.99 -11.91 -6.85
N ARG A 84 -12.51 -12.66 -7.84
CA ARG A 84 -11.87 -12.93 -9.14
C ARG A 84 -12.52 -12.14 -10.28
N GLY A 85 -13.24 -11.06 -9.99
CA GLY A 85 -14.07 -10.30 -10.92
C GLY A 85 -13.31 -9.40 -11.90
N ASN A 86 -12.00 -9.55 -12.07
CA ASN A 86 -11.20 -8.79 -13.03
C ASN A 86 -11.11 -9.48 -14.41
N ARG A 87 -10.72 -8.73 -15.45
CA ARG A 87 -10.70 -9.23 -16.84
C ARG A 87 -9.79 -10.43 -17.07
N LEU A 88 -8.68 -10.55 -16.32
CA LEU A 88 -7.70 -11.62 -16.51
C LEU A 88 -8.25 -12.95 -16.00
N THR A 89 -8.79 -12.96 -14.79
CA THR A 89 -9.37 -14.15 -14.17
C THR A 89 -10.69 -14.56 -14.83
N LEU A 90 -11.55 -13.60 -15.19
CA LEU A 90 -12.78 -13.87 -15.92
C LEU A 90 -12.54 -14.41 -17.34
N ALA A 91 -11.40 -14.04 -17.97
CA ALA A 91 -11.03 -14.56 -19.29
C ALA A 91 -10.79 -16.07 -19.29
N GLU A 92 -10.40 -16.67 -18.17
CA GLU A 92 -10.29 -18.14 -18.01
C GLU A 92 -11.60 -18.87 -18.32
N TYR A 93 -12.74 -18.19 -18.14
CA TYR A 93 -14.09 -18.67 -18.42
C TYR A 93 -14.71 -18.04 -19.68
N GLY A 94 -13.92 -17.30 -20.48
CA GLY A 94 -14.45 -16.56 -21.64
C GLY A 94 -15.31 -15.33 -21.29
N LEU A 95 -15.26 -14.88 -20.03
CA LEU A 95 -16.06 -13.76 -19.49
C LEU A 95 -15.30 -12.44 -19.37
N GLY A 96 -14.07 -12.34 -19.88
CA GLY A 96 -13.22 -11.15 -19.74
C GLY A 96 -13.84 -9.84 -20.29
N GLY A 97 -14.77 -9.92 -21.23
CA GLY A 97 -15.52 -8.75 -21.73
C GLY A 97 -16.74 -8.36 -20.88
N ARG A 98 -17.04 -9.04 -19.78
CA ARG A 98 -18.21 -8.81 -18.91
C ARG A 98 -17.86 -8.27 -17.52
N VAL A 99 -16.66 -7.76 -17.34
CA VAL A 99 -16.18 -7.25 -16.05
C VAL A 99 -17.13 -6.23 -15.43
N LEU A 100 -17.49 -5.19 -16.17
CA LEU A 100 -18.39 -4.13 -15.68
C LEU A 100 -19.76 -4.68 -15.29
N GLU A 101 -20.33 -5.57 -16.10
CA GLU A 101 -21.64 -6.17 -15.85
C GLU A 101 -21.64 -7.00 -14.55
N ILE A 102 -20.67 -7.90 -14.39
CA ILE A 102 -20.57 -8.82 -13.24
C ILE A 102 -20.34 -8.03 -11.95
N ASN A 103 -19.37 -7.11 -11.94
CA ASN A 103 -19.06 -6.30 -10.76
C ASN A 103 -20.21 -5.38 -10.37
N ARG A 104 -20.88 -4.77 -11.34
CA ARG A 104 -22.07 -3.94 -11.09
C ARG A 104 -23.21 -4.76 -10.49
N ALA A 105 -23.50 -5.92 -11.05
CA ALA A 105 -24.53 -6.82 -10.53
C ALA A 105 -24.23 -7.28 -9.09
N ALA A 106 -22.99 -7.67 -8.81
CA ALA A 106 -22.56 -8.07 -7.47
C ALA A 106 -22.76 -6.96 -6.44
N ALA A 107 -22.30 -5.73 -6.75
CA ALA A 107 -22.46 -4.60 -5.86
C ALA A 107 -23.96 -4.25 -5.64
N GLN A 108 -24.80 -4.37 -6.67
CA GLN A 108 -26.25 -4.16 -6.55
C GLN A 108 -26.94 -5.21 -5.68
N ILE A 109 -26.51 -6.49 -5.73
CA ILE A 109 -27.03 -7.54 -4.85
C ILE A 109 -26.67 -7.23 -3.39
N ALA A 110 -25.41 -6.93 -3.11
CA ALA A 110 -24.95 -6.59 -1.78
C ALA A 110 -25.67 -5.33 -1.25
N ARG A 111 -25.86 -4.31 -2.11
CA ARG A 111 -26.58 -3.07 -1.76
C ARG A 111 -28.03 -3.36 -1.36
N ARG A 112 -28.75 -4.18 -2.12
CA ARG A 112 -30.14 -4.57 -1.75
C ARG A 112 -30.20 -5.27 -0.40
N ALA A 113 -29.32 -6.23 -0.13
CA ALA A 113 -29.25 -6.91 1.16
C ALA A 113 -28.97 -5.93 2.31
N CYS A 114 -28.02 -4.99 2.12
CA CYS A 114 -27.71 -3.94 3.07
C CYS A 114 -28.90 -3.00 3.33
N ASP A 115 -29.57 -2.51 2.27
CA ASP A 115 -30.72 -1.61 2.40
C ASP A 115 -31.88 -2.28 3.15
N GLN A 116 -32.15 -3.56 2.88
CA GLN A 116 -33.16 -4.33 3.60
C GLN A 116 -32.79 -4.51 5.08
N ALA A 117 -31.52 -4.80 5.38
CA ALA A 117 -31.04 -4.92 6.76
C ALA A 117 -31.09 -3.58 7.50
N GLU A 118 -30.65 -2.48 6.86
CA GLU A 118 -30.71 -1.12 7.41
C GLU A 118 -32.16 -0.70 7.68
N ALA A 119 -33.09 -0.96 6.74
CA ALA A 119 -34.52 -0.69 6.93
C ALA A 119 -35.14 -1.45 8.12
N ARG A 120 -34.71 -2.70 8.36
CA ARG A 120 -35.19 -3.51 9.49
C ARG A 120 -34.62 -3.08 10.84
N THR A 121 -33.37 -2.65 10.84
CA THR A 121 -32.59 -2.47 12.10
C THR A 121 -32.33 -1.01 12.47
N GLY A 122 -32.42 -0.08 11.51
CA GLY A 122 -32.01 1.30 11.67
C GLY A 122 -30.48 1.49 11.80
N ILE A 123 -29.69 0.42 11.59
CA ILE A 123 -28.23 0.46 11.71
C ILE A 123 -27.64 0.52 10.31
N PRO A 124 -26.76 1.51 10.01
CA PRO A 124 -26.11 1.61 8.71
C PRO A 124 -25.37 0.33 8.31
N ARG A 125 -25.46 -0.02 7.02
CA ARG A 125 -24.77 -1.15 6.40
C ARG A 125 -23.98 -0.66 5.20
N PHE A 126 -22.85 -1.33 4.93
CA PHE A 126 -21.91 -0.91 3.91
C PHE A 126 -21.58 -2.07 2.95
N VAL A 127 -21.40 -1.72 1.69
CA VAL A 127 -20.96 -2.62 0.65
C VAL A 127 -19.48 -2.40 0.37
N ALA A 128 -18.65 -3.39 0.63
CA ALA A 128 -17.24 -3.41 0.25
C ALA A 128 -17.10 -4.09 -1.13
N GLY A 129 -16.67 -3.31 -2.12
CA GLY A 129 -16.32 -3.86 -3.44
C GLY A 129 -15.03 -4.68 -3.34
N SER A 130 -15.14 -6.00 -3.30
CA SER A 130 -14.02 -6.95 -3.18
C SER A 130 -13.21 -6.99 -4.47
N ILE A 131 -11.89 -6.79 -4.35
CA ILE A 131 -10.88 -6.80 -5.42
C ILE A 131 -9.74 -7.71 -4.98
N GLY A 132 -9.76 -8.96 -5.43
CA GLY A 132 -8.71 -9.93 -5.17
C GLY A 132 -7.56 -9.86 -6.19
N PRO A 133 -6.58 -10.76 -6.08
CA PRO A 133 -5.43 -10.81 -6.99
C PRO A 133 -5.82 -11.06 -8.45
N SER A 134 -5.06 -10.49 -9.37
CA SER A 134 -5.27 -10.67 -10.81
C SER A 134 -4.83 -12.04 -11.36
N GLY A 135 -4.08 -12.79 -10.56
CA GLY A 135 -3.39 -14.00 -10.99
C GLY A 135 -2.02 -13.73 -11.61
N LYS A 136 -1.59 -12.46 -11.68
CA LYS A 136 -0.24 -12.06 -12.12
C LYS A 136 0.64 -11.75 -10.93
N LEU A 137 1.95 -11.91 -11.13
CA LEU A 137 2.99 -11.69 -10.13
C LEU A 137 4.09 -10.78 -10.71
N PRO A 138 3.83 -9.47 -10.80
CA PRO A 138 4.73 -8.53 -11.48
C PRO A 138 6.12 -8.41 -10.84
N SER A 139 6.28 -8.73 -9.55
CA SER A 139 7.59 -8.74 -8.87
C SER A 139 8.43 -9.98 -9.20
N GLY A 140 7.84 -10.98 -9.82
CA GLY A 140 8.50 -12.23 -10.17
C GLY A 140 9.29 -12.18 -11.48
N SER A 141 9.83 -13.35 -11.84
CA SER A 141 10.55 -13.57 -13.10
C SER A 141 9.94 -14.70 -13.95
N ASP A 142 8.79 -15.23 -13.53
CA ASP A 142 8.07 -16.27 -14.27
C ASP A 142 7.51 -15.69 -15.59
N PRO A 143 7.82 -16.29 -16.76
CA PRO A 143 7.41 -15.73 -18.04
C PRO A 143 5.89 -15.70 -18.27
N ASP A 144 5.12 -16.54 -17.57
CA ASP A 144 3.66 -16.59 -17.71
C ASP A 144 2.95 -15.71 -16.68
N LEU A 145 3.48 -15.62 -15.46
CA LEU A 145 2.87 -14.87 -14.36
C LEU A 145 3.34 -13.42 -14.30
N SER A 146 4.58 -13.13 -14.71
CA SER A 146 5.21 -11.81 -14.57
C SER A 146 5.25 -11.00 -15.88
N ASN A 147 4.57 -11.46 -16.94
CA ASN A 147 4.57 -10.84 -18.27
C ASN A 147 3.50 -9.73 -18.42
N ILE A 148 3.31 -8.93 -17.42
CA ILE A 148 2.37 -7.81 -17.44
C ILE A 148 3.10 -6.53 -17.02
N THR A 149 2.79 -5.41 -17.67
CA THR A 149 3.31 -4.12 -17.25
C THR A 149 2.49 -3.54 -16.08
N PHE A 150 3.09 -2.62 -15.34
CA PHE A 150 2.42 -1.92 -14.24
C PHE A 150 1.14 -1.20 -14.71
N ASP A 151 1.21 -0.52 -15.85
CA ASP A 151 0.07 0.24 -16.39
C ASP A 151 -1.04 -0.68 -16.90
N GLU A 152 -0.71 -1.79 -17.57
CA GLU A 152 -1.70 -2.80 -17.96
C GLU A 152 -2.42 -3.39 -16.73
N LEU A 153 -1.65 -3.65 -15.66
CA LEU A 153 -2.23 -4.16 -14.42
C LEU A 153 -3.10 -3.10 -13.72
N ALA A 154 -2.69 -1.84 -13.74
CA ALA A 154 -3.50 -0.73 -13.23
C ALA A 154 -4.81 -0.57 -14.02
N ASP A 155 -4.80 -0.82 -15.35
CA ASP A 155 -6.02 -0.81 -16.20
C ASP A 155 -7.00 -1.92 -15.82
N VAL A 156 -6.49 -3.09 -15.42
CA VAL A 156 -7.33 -4.22 -14.95
C VAL A 156 -8.12 -3.81 -13.71
N PHE A 157 -7.48 -3.19 -12.73
CA PHE A 157 -8.12 -2.78 -11.49
C PHE A 157 -8.97 -1.50 -11.64
N TYR A 158 -8.63 -0.62 -12.57
CA TYR A 158 -9.48 0.51 -12.97
C TYR A 158 -10.86 0.04 -13.43
N GLU A 159 -10.90 -0.93 -14.35
CA GLU A 159 -12.15 -1.47 -14.91
C GLU A 159 -13.00 -2.16 -13.82
N GLN A 160 -12.38 -2.94 -12.95
CA GLN A 160 -13.08 -3.59 -11.85
C GLN A 160 -13.68 -2.57 -10.88
N ALA A 161 -12.90 -1.56 -10.48
CA ALA A 161 -13.34 -0.47 -9.61
C ALA A 161 -14.53 0.28 -10.21
N GLN A 162 -14.50 0.55 -11.52
CA GLN A 162 -15.61 1.18 -12.22
C GLN A 162 -16.92 0.39 -12.03
N GLY A 163 -16.91 -0.90 -12.30
CA GLY A 163 -18.11 -1.74 -12.15
C GLY A 163 -18.66 -1.74 -10.72
N LEU A 164 -17.78 -1.84 -9.73
CA LEU A 164 -18.14 -1.86 -8.31
C LEU A 164 -18.73 -0.53 -7.83
N VAL A 165 -18.11 0.59 -8.16
CA VAL A 165 -18.59 1.93 -7.78
C VAL A 165 -19.91 2.26 -8.47
N GLU A 166 -20.04 1.99 -9.76
CA GLU A 166 -21.30 2.18 -10.51
C GLU A 166 -22.44 1.27 -9.99
N GLY A 167 -22.09 0.13 -9.40
CA GLY A 167 -23.03 -0.79 -8.74
C GLY A 167 -23.47 -0.36 -7.35
N GLY A 168 -22.82 0.64 -6.73
CA GLY A 168 -23.20 1.20 -5.43
C GLY A 168 -22.36 0.72 -4.25
N ALA A 169 -21.09 0.38 -4.46
CA ALA A 169 -20.15 0.11 -3.37
C ALA A 169 -19.91 1.37 -2.52
N ASP A 170 -19.85 1.21 -1.19
CA ASP A 170 -19.54 2.28 -0.23
C ASP A 170 -18.05 2.45 -0.02
N LEU A 171 -17.26 1.39 -0.23
CA LEU A 171 -15.81 1.36 -0.21
C LEU A 171 -15.30 0.36 -1.24
N LEU A 172 -14.02 0.48 -1.63
CA LEU A 172 -13.30 -0.57 -2.35
C LEU A 172 -12.32 -1.25 -1.41
N LEU A 173 -12.21 -2.57 -1.54
CA LEU A 173 -11.35 -3.43 -0.73
C LEU A 173 -10.40 -4.20 -1.65
N ILE A 174 -9.12 -3.83 -1.64
CA ILE A 174 -8.05 -4.68 -2.18
C ILE A 174 -7.71 -5.70 -1.10
N GLU A 175 -7.79 -6.99 -1.43
CA GLU A 175 -7.62 -8.05 -0.45
C GLU A 175 -6.82 -9.25 -0.97
N THR A 176 -6.29 -10.04 -0.02
CA THR A 176 -5.61 -11.32 -0.26
C THR A 176 -4.40 -11.20 -1.22
N SER A 177 -3.83 -10.00 -1.33
CA SER A 177 -2.74 -9.74 -2.25
C SER A 177 -1.42 -10.28 -1.70
N GLN A 178 -0.68 -10.98 -2.55
CA GLN A 178 0.58 -11.67 -2.23
C GLN A 178 1.81 -10.99 -2.86
N ASP A 179 1.60 -10.03 -3.77
CA ASP A 179 2.64 -9.25 -4.43
C ASP A 179 2.41 -7.77 -4.19
N ILE A 180 3.33 -7.12 -3.51
CA ILE A 180 3.18 -5.70 -3.14
C ILE A 180 3.20 -4.76 -4.36
N LEU A 181 3.84 -5.15 -5.47
CA LEU A 181 3.82 -4.37 -6.72
C LEU A 181 2.44 -4.42 -7.39
N GLU A 182 1.76 -5.58 -7.33
CA GLU A 182 0.36 -5.70 -7.77
C GLU A 182 -0.54 -4.78 -6.94
N VAL A 183 -0.37 -4.75 -5.62
CA VAL A 183 -1.14 -3.85 -4.73
C VAL A 183 -0.92 -2.38 -5.11
N LYS A 184 0.32 -1.97 -5.40
CA LYS A 184 0.62 -0.61 -5.87
C LYS A 184 -0.11 -0.30 -7.18
N ALA A 185 -0.09 -1.22 -8.15
CA ALA A 185 -0.78 -1.05 -9.43
C ALA A 185 -2.31 -0.93 -9.22
N ALA A 186 -2.88 -1.76 -8.34
CA ALA A 186 -4.30 -1.68 -8.00
C ALA A 186 -4.68 -0.32 -7.39
N VAL A 187 -3.89 0.17 -6.42
CA VAL A 187 -4.12 1.48 -5.81
C VAL A 187 -4.03 2.60 -6.84
N VAL A 188 -3.04 2.55 -7.76
CA VAL A 188 -2.89 3.56 -8.82
C VAL A 188 -4.06 3.51 -9.79
N GLY A 189 -4.46 2.33 -10.27
CA GLY A 189 -5.60 2.15 -11.18
C GLY A 189 -6.92 2.65 -10.60
N ILE A 190 -7.20 2.29 -9.34
CA ILE A 190 -8.40 2.74 -8.61
C ILE A 190 -8.42 4.26 -8.42
N ASN A 191 -7.29 4.87 -8.00
CA ASN A 191 -7.23 6.32 -7.81
C ASN A 191 -7.33 7.08 -9.15
N ARG A 192 -6.84 6.51 -10.26
CA ARG A 192 -7.05 7.04 -11.60
C ARG A 192 -8.54 7.03 -11.96
N TYR A 193 -9.25 5.92 -11.71
CA TYR A 193 -10.70 5.87 -11.89
C TYR A 193 -11.42 6.93 -11.05
N PHE A 194 -11.05 7.10 -9.77
CA PHE A 194 -11.65 8.13 -8.93
C PHE A 194 -11.47 9.54 -9.50
N ALA A 195 -10.28 9.83 -10.04
CA ALA A 195 -9.99 11.13 -10.65
C ALA A 195 -10.81 11.36 -11.93
N ASP A 196 -10.85 10.37 -12.82
CA ASP A 196 -11.54 10.45 -14.12
C ASP A 196 -13.07 10.54 -13.96
N ALA A 197 -13.63 9.79 -13.00
CA ALA A 197 -15.06 9.78 -12.73
C ALA A 197 -15.53 10.94 -11.81
N GLY A 198 -14.61 11.68 -11.20
CA GLY A 198 -14.93 12.73 -10.22
C GLY A 198 -15.60 12.20 -8.94
N VAL A 199 -15.32 10.94 -8.60
CA VAL A 199 -15.83 10.27 -7.38
C VAL A 199 -14.68 9.90 -6.48
N ARG A 200 -14.95 9.81 -5.17
CA ARG A 200 -14.03 9.19 -4.23
C ARG A 200 -14.81 8.55 -3.09
N ILE A 201 -14.66 7.25 -2.97
CA ILE A 201 -15.10 6.47 -1.82
C ILE A 201 -13.86 5.93 -1.08
N PRO A 202 -13.99 5.46 0.17
CA PRO A 202 -12.87 4.89 0.92
C PRO A 202 -12.19 3.73 0.19
N LEU A 203 -10.87 3.68 0.31
CA LEU A 203 -10.05 2.59 -0.22
C LEU A 203 -9.35 1.87 0.94
N GLN A 204 -9.77 0.64 1.19
CA GLN A 204 -9.16 -0.27 2.16
C GLN A 204 -8.23 -1.22 1.44
N VAL A 205 -7.04 -1.45 2.00
CA VAL A 205 -6.02 -2.34 1.42
C VAL A 205 -5.57 -3.35 2.44
N GLN A 206 -5.63 -4.63 2.07
CA GLN A 206 -5.20 -5.75 2.90
C GLN A 206 -4.16 -6.58 2.15
N VAL A 207 -3.09 -6.90 2.86
CA VAL A 207 -2.06 -7.84 2.38
C VAL A 207 -2.23 -9.20 3.03
N THR A 208 -1.70 -10.23 2.39
CA THR A 208 -1.74 -11.59 2.91
C THR A 208 -0.32 -12.07 3.22
N LEU A 209 -0.10 -12.48 4.45
CA LEU A 209 1.17 -13.01 4.92
C LEU A 209 1.02 -14.52 5.24
N ASP A 210 2.06 -15.27 4.94
CA ASP A 210 2.15 -16.69 5.31
C ASP A 210 2.47 -16.89 6.81
N THR A 211 2.69 -18.12 7.22
CA THR A 211 3.05 -18.48 8.61
C THR A 211 4.41 -17.94 9.05
N THR A 212 5.25 -17.46 8.12
CA THR A 212 6.53 -16.80 8.42
C THR A 212 6.40 -15.29 8.56
N GLY A 213 5.19 -14.74 8.34
CA GLY A 213 4.90 -13.31 8.40
C GLY A 213 5.35 -12.54 7.17
N ARG A 214 5.39 -13.19 5.99
CA ARG A 214 5.82 -12.60 4.72
C ARG A 214 4.84 -12.85 3.60
N MET A 215 4.77 -11.88 2.66
CA MET A 215 4.13 -12.07 1.36
C MET A 215 5.00 -13.00 0.49
N LEU A 216 4.47 -13.41 -0.67
CA LEU A 216 5.10 -14.41 -1.54
C LEU A 216 6.55 -14.09 -1.92
N PHE A 217 6.89 -12.82 -2.18
CA PHE A 217 8.25 -12.37 -2.54
C PHE A 217 9.05 -11.84 -1.35
N GLY A 218 8.67 -12.21 -0.13
CA GLY A 218 9.43 -11.91 1.09
C GLY A 218 9.08 -10.59 1.77
N THR A 219 8.10 -9.84 1.28
CA THR A 219 7.66 -8.57 1.89
C THR A 219 7.12 -8.79 3.30
N ASP A 220 7.74 -8.18 4.29
CA ASP A 220 7.24 -8.17 5.67
C ASP A 220 6.22 -7.03 5.90
N ILE A 221 5.56 -7.07 7.05
CA ILE A 221 4.53 -6.07 7.37
C ILE A 221 5.10 -4.64 7.49
N ALA A 222 6.37 -4.48 7.83
CA ALA A 222 7.01 -3.18 7.92
C ALA A 222 7.22 -2.57 6.53
N SER A 223 7.67 -3.37 5.56
CA SER A 223 7.80 -2.97 4.16
C SER A 223 6.43 -2.68 3.54
N ALA A 224 5.43 -3.54 3.81
CA ALA A 224 4.07 -3.32 3.35
C ALA A 224 3.50 -1.99 3.87
N LEU A 225 3.66 -1.71 5.18
CA LEU A 225 3.22 -0.45 5.78
C LEU A 225 3.94 0.76 5.16
N ALA A 226 5.28 0.72 5.06
CA ALA A 226 6.07 1.82 4.51
C ALA A 226 5.68 2.14 3.06
N THR A 227 5.39 1.10 2.26
CA THR A 227 4.99 1.22 0.86
C THR A 227 3.57 1.76 0.72
N LEU A 228 2.60 1.17 1.44
CA LEU A 228 1.19 1.43 1.23
C LEU A 228 0.69 2.71 1.92
N GLU A 229 1.22 3.04 3.12
CA GLU A 229 0.82 4.26 3.84
C GLU A 229 1.24 5.56 3.12
N ALA A 230 2.20 5.47 2.20
CA ALA A 230 2.60 6.57 1.33
C ALA A 230 1.65 6.78 0.15
N LEU A 231 0.79 5.80 -0.16
CA LEU A 231 -0.20 5.85 -1.23
C LEU A 231 -1.55 6.41 -0.74
N PRO A 232 -2.43 6.84 -1.65
CA PRO A 232 -3.72 7.41 -1.27
C PRO A 232 -4.76 6.33 -0.88
N ILE A 233 -4.48 5.57 0.17
CA ILE A 233 -5.36 4.60 0.83
C ILE A 233 -5.93 5.17 2.13
N ASP A 234 -6.99 4.57 2.68
CA ASP A 234 -7.71 5.07 3.85
C ASP A 234 -7.68 4.10 5.03
N VAL A 235 -7.54 2.81 4.77
CA VAL A 235 -7.41 1.74 5.76
C VAL A 235 -6.34 0.76 5.30
N ILE A 236 -5.52 0.29 6.23
CA ILE A 236 -4.53 -0.78 5.97
C ILE A 236 -4.87 -2.01 6.80
N GLY A 237 -4.57 -3.20 6.30
CA GLY A 237 -4.84 -4.40 7.06
C GLY A 237 -4.25 -5.67 6.49
N MET A 238 -4.76 -6.77 7.03
CA MET A 238 -4.38 -8.14 6.66
C MET A 238 -5.61 -9.02 6.60
N ASN A 239 -5.62 -9.96 5.66
CA ASN A 239 -6.65 -11.00 5.61
C ASN A 239 -6.10 -12.33 5.09
N CYS A 240 -6.88 -13.38 5.25
CA CYS A 240 -6.68 -14.70 4.65
C CYS A 240 -5.33 -15.38 5.00
N SER A 241 -4.96 -16.43 4.24
CA SER A 241 -3.78 -17.31 4.37
C SER A 241 -3.73 -18.09 5.70
N THR A 242 -3.80 -17.42 6.83
CA THR A 242 -3.62 -18.02 8.16
C THR A 242 -4.79 -17.71 9.09
N GLY A 243 -4.85 -18.42 10.21
CA GLY A 243 -5.72 -18.07 11.32
C GLY A 243 -5.17 -16.90 12.16
N PRO A 244 -5.97 -16.40 13.12
CA PRO A 244 -5.58 -15.25 13.96
C PRO A 244 -4.32 -15.51 14.79
N GLU A 245 -3.95 -16.76 15.06
CA GLU A 245 -2.77 -17.15 15.82
C GLU A 245 -1.45 -16.68 15.18
N TYR A 246 -1.37 -16.65 13.85
CA TYR A 246 -0.17 -16.21 13.11
C TYR A 246 -0.15 -14.70 12.82
N MET A 247 -1.27 -14.01 13.02
CA MET A 247 -1.39 -12.58 12.72
C MET A 247 -0.96 -11.67 13.87
N ARG A 248 -0.68 -12.19 15.06
CA ARG A 248 -0.40 -11.38 16.27
C ARG A 248 0.74 -10.38 16.09
N ALA A 249 1.93 -10.84 15.71
CA ALA A 249 3.11 -9.98 15.59
C ALA A 249 2.96 -8.92 14.48
N PRO A 250 2.51 -9.25 13.25
CA PRO A 250 2.21 -8.23 12.24
C PRO A 250 1.15 -7.22 12.67
N ILE A 251 0.10 -7.63 13.37
CA ILE A 251 -0.94 -6.73 13.87
C ILE A 251 -0.39 -5.79 14.94
N GLU A 252 0.40 -6.29 15.89
CA GLU A 252 1.05 -5.48 16.90
C GLU A 252 1.92 -4.40 16.26
N TYR A 253 2.69 -4.77 15.21
CA TYR A 253 3.48 -3.82 14.45
C TYR A 253 2.60 -2.73 13.80
N LEU A 254 1.49 -3.10 13.15
CA LEU A 254 0.55 -2.12 12.56
C LEU A 254 -0.05 -1.22 13.64
N VAL A 255 -0.47 -1.77 14.78
CA VAL A 255 -1.06 -1.00 15.89
C VAL A 255 -0.10 0.06 16.41
N GLU A 256 1.18 -0.25 16.48
CA GLU A 256 2.22 0.64 16.99
C GLU A 256 2.66 1.69 15.97
N ASN A 257 2.66 1.35 14.69
CA ASN A 257 3.35 2.14 13.67
C ASN A 257 2.42 2.80 12.63
N SER A 258 1.23 2.26 12.34
CA SER A 258 0.34 2.83 11.33
C SER A 258 -0.41 4.06 11.83
N VAL A 259 -0.46 5.12 11.03
CA VAL A 259 -1.32 6.29 11.26
C VAL A 259 -2.74 6.09 10.71
N LEU A 260 -2.94 5.07 9.86
CA LEU A 260 -4.25 4.71 9.28
C LEU A 260 -5.02 3.76 10.22
N PRO A 261 -6.36 3.72 10.13
CA PRO A 261 -7.17 2.65 10.72
C PRO A 261 -6.71 1.27 10.25
N ILE A 262 -6.85 0.26 11.11
CA ILE A 262 -6.37 -1.10 10.85
C ILE A 262 -7.55 -2.06 10.73
N SER A 263 -7.49 -2.93 9.70
CA SER A 263 -8.43 -4.02 9.44
C SER A 263 -7.76 -5.40 9.56
N VAL A 264 -8.47 -6.37 10.15
CA VAL A 264 -7.98 -7.74 10.30
C VAL A 264 -9.11 -8.74 10.07
N LEU A 265 -8.99 -9.54 9.00
CA LEU A 265 -9.99 -10.52 8.59
C LEU A 265 -9.32 -11.91 8.41
N PRO A 266 -9.07 -12.66 9.52
CA PRO A 266 -8.39 -13.95 9.46
C PRO A 266 -9.30 -15.09 8.99
N ASN A 267 -8.69 -16.19 8.55
CA ASN A 267 -9.39 -17.45 8.35
C ASN A 267 -9.82 -18.06 9.69
N ALA A 268 -10.79 -18.97 9.64
CA ALA A 268 -11.15 -19.81 10.81
C ALA A 268 -10.07 -20.89 11.06
N GLY A 269 -8.86 -20.44 11.39
CA GLY A 269 -7.68 -21.27 11.56
C GLY A 269 -6.91 -21.54 10.26
N LEU A 270 -5.79 -22.24 10.38
CA LEU A 270 -5.00 -22.67 9.24
C LEU A 270 -5.75 -23.77 8.47
N PRO A 271 -5.89 -23.67 7.14
CA PRO A 271 -6.58 -24.72 6.37
C PRO A 271 -5.84 -26.05 6.42
N ILE A 272 -6.60 -27.13 6.56
CA ILE A 272 -6.12 -28.50 6.41
C ILE A 272 -6.77 -29.14 5.19
N ASN A 273 -6.03 -29.99 4.48
CA ASN A 273 -6.59 -30.73 3.35
C ASN A 273 -7.27 -32.00 3.87
N VAL A 274 -8.57 -32.13 3.60
CA VAL A 274 -9.36 -33.34 3.89
C VAL A 274 -10.02 -33.78 2.59
N ASP A 275 -9.60 -34.91 2.07
CA ASP A 275 -10.15 -35.51 0.83
C ASP A 275 -10.07 -34.56 -0.40
N GLY A 276 -9.07 -33.69 -0.45
CA GLY A 276 -8.86 -32.71 -1.54
C GLY A 276 -9.53 -31.36 -1.31
N GLU A 277 -10.30 -31.20 -0.25
CA GLU A 277 -10.95 -29.94 0.12
C GLU A 277 -10.23 -29.21 1.27
N ALA A 278 -10.23 -27.88 1.22
CA ALA A 278 -9.70 -27.05 2.30
C ALA A 278 -10.73 -26.93 3.43
N VAL A 279 -10.42 -27.51 4.58
CA VAL A 279 -11.24 -27.43 5.80
C VAL A 279 -10.59 -26.49 6.80
N TYR A 280 -11.37 -25.60 7.39
CA TYR A 280 -10.93 -24.62 8.39
C TYR A 280 -11.41 -25.07 9.78
N PRO A 281 -10.48 -25.53 10.65
CA PRO A 281 -10.85 -26.30 11.86
C PRO A 281 -11.15 -25.44 13.09
N MET A 282 -10.94 -24.12 13.04
CA MET A 282 -11.10 -23.27 14.22
C MET A 282 -12.58 -22.99 14.48
N GLU A 283 -13.05 -23.39 15.66
CA GLU A 283 -14.42 -23.19 16.09
C GLU A 283 -14.75 -21.71 16.41
N PRO A 284 -16.03 -21.30 16.41
CA PRO A 284 -16.45 -19.92 16.64
C PRO A 284 -15.94 -19.29 17.93
N ASP A 285 -15.87 -20.02 19.05
CA ASP A 285 -15.46 -19.43 20.34
C ASP A 285 -13.98 -19.06 20.39
N PRO A 286 -13.00 -19.95 20.11
CA PRO A 286 -11.59 -19.59 20.08
C PRO A 286 -11.28 -18.52 19.01
N PHE A 287 -11.89 -18.60 17.82
CA PHE A 287 -11.75 -17.60 16.77
C PHE A 287 -12.13 -16.21 17.29
N SER A 288 -13.35 -16.09 17.79
CA SER A 288 -13.92 -14.81 18.22
C SER A 288 -13.17 -14.21 19.41
N GLU A 289 -12.58 -15.03 20.31
CA GLU A 289 -11.76 -14.54 21.42
C GLU A 289 -10.46 -13.90 20.94
N MET A 290 -9.77 -14.58 20.01
CA MET A 290 -8.50 -14.08 19.48
C MET A 290 -8.71 -12.81 18.64
N VAL A 291 -9.74 -12.76 17.81
CA VAL A 291 -10.03 -11.57 16.98
C VAL A 291 -10.53 -10.40 17.84
N ALA A 292 -11.33 -10.65 18.88
CA ALA A 292 -11.72 -9.60 19.83
C ALA A 292 -10.52 -9.06 20.63
N GLU A 293 -9.47 -9.86 20.86
CA GLU A 293 -8.22 -9.37 21.45
C GLU A 293 -7.55 -8.30 20.57
N PHE A 294 -7.54 -8.50 19.24
CA PHE A 294 -7.00 -7.50 18.31
C PHE A 294 -7.76 -6.16 18.39
N ALA A 295 -9.09 -6.23 18.45
CA ALA A 295 -9.93 -5.05 18.66
C ALA A 295 -9.58 -4.33 19.98
N ARG A 296 -9.32 -5.08 21.06
CA ARG A 296 -8.89 -4.50 22.36
C ARG A 296 -7.51 -3.84 22.27
N LYS A 297 -6.62 -4.31 21.37
CA LYS A 297 -5.28 -3.73 21.14
C LYS A 297 -5.29 -2.46 20.30
N GLY A 298 -6.35 -2.20 19.53
CA GLY A 298 -6.46 -0.97 18.75
C GLY A 298 -6.76 -1.16 17.27
N VAL A 299 -7.11 -2.39 16.86
CA VAL A 299 -7.67 -2.65 15.53
C VAL A 299 -9.07 -2.05 15.43
N ASN A 300 -9.36 -1.40 14.32
CA ASN A 300 -10.61 -0.66 14.09
C ASN A 300 -11.68 -1.50 13.42
N ILE A 301 -11.27 -2.47 12.60
CA ILE A 301 -12.15 -3.26 11.75
C ILE A 301 -11.76 -4.72 11.93
N VAL A 302 -12.73 -5.56 12.27
CA VAL A 302 -12.54 -6.99 12.45
C VAL A 302 -13.64 -7.77 11.75
N GLY A 303 -13.35 -9.00 11.36
CA GLY A 303 -14.32 -9.88 10.69
C GLY A 303 -13.69 -11.24 10.47
N GLY A 304 -14.07 -11.90 9.40
CA GLY A 304 -13.53 -13.20 9.04
C GLY A 304 -13.25 -13.33 7.55
N CYS A 305 -12.43 -14.29 7.18
CA CYS A 305 -12.18 -14.71 5.81
C CYS A 305 -12.54 -16.20 5.68
N CYS A 306 -11.79 -16.99 4.95
CA CYS A 306 -12.11 -18.37 4.64
C CYS A 306 -12.49 -19.20 5.88
N GLY A 307 -13.53 -20.05 5.74
CA GLY A 307 -14.03 -20.93 6.79
C GLY A 307 -14.93 -20.26 7.84
N THR A 308 -14.97 -18.93 7.94
CA THR A 308 -15.83 -18.26 8.92
C THR A 308 -17.29 -18.29 8.50
N THR A 309 -18.17 -18.43 9.49
CA THR A 309 -19.62 -18.60 9.33
C THR A 309 -20.37 -17.49 10.06
N PRO A 310 -21.67 -17.32 9.83
CA PRO A 310 -22.49 -16.42 10.64
C PRO A 310 -22.36 -16.66 12.16
N GLU A 311 -22.16 -17.91 12.61
CA GLU A 311 -21.93 -18.22 14.03
C GLU A 311 -20.61 -17.60 14.55
N HIS A 312 -19.53 -17.67 13.77
CA HIS A 312 -18.26 -17.02 14.11
C HIS A 312 -18.45 -15.52 14.33
N LEU A 313 -19.19 -14.88 13.41
CA LEU A 313 -19.42 -13.43 13.46
C LEU A 313 -20.39 -13.02 14.57
N ALA A 314 -21.43 -13.84 14.87
CA ALA A 314 -22.32 -13.61 16.00
C ALA A 314 -21.56 -13.60 17.33
N GLN A 315 -20.64 -14.56 17.52
CA GLN A 315 -19.81 -14.60 18.72
C GLN A 315 -18.77 -13.49 18.75
N LEU A 316 -18.16 -13.16 17.61
CA LEU A 316 -17.24 -12.03 17.49
C LEU A 316 -17.95 -10.71 17.87
N TYR A 317 -19.13 -10.45 17.33
CA TYR A 317 -19.93 -9.27 17.66
C TYR A 317 -20.14 -9.16 19.18
N ARG A 318 -20.59 -10.26 19.82
CA ARG A 318 -20.82 -10.31 21.27
C ARG A 318 -19.54 -10.02 22.06
N LYS A 319 -18.38 -10.61 21.66
CA LYS A 319 -17.11 -10.41 22.40
C LYS A 319 -16.52 -9.01 22.20
N VAL A 320 -16.71 -8.44 21.03
CA VAL A 320 -16.25 -7.06 20.71
C VAL A 320 -17.11 -6.03 21.42
N HIS A 321 -18.42 -6.10 21.28
CA HIS A 321 -19.34 -5.07 21.80
C HIS A 321 -19.87 -5.33 23.22
N GLY A 322 -19.71 -6.55 23.73
CA GLY A 322 -20.12 -6.95 25.08
C GLY A 322 -21.58 -7.41 25.20
N HIS A 323 -22.31 -7.47 24.09
CA HIS A 323 -23.70 -7.95 24.03
C HIS A 323 -23.99 -8.59 22.67
N PRO A 324 -24.97 -9.51 22.57
CA PRO A 324 -25.37 -10.05 21.28
C PRO A 324 -26.08 -9.00 20.42
N PHE A 325 -25.98 -9.11 19.10
CA PHE A 325 -26.58 -8.17 18.16
C PHE A 325 -28.09 -7.97 18.36
N ASN A 326 -28.83 -9.05 18.63
CA ASN A 326 -30.28 -8.99 18.86
C ASN A 326 -30.66 -8.14 20.08
N ALA A 327 -29.79 -8.02 21.08
CA ALA A 327 -30.06 -7.17 22.23
C ALA A 327 -30.04 -5.68 21.87
N LEU A 328 -29.22 -5.30 20.89
CA LEU A 328 -29.20 -3.92 20.37
C LEU A 328 -30.55 -3.56 19.70
N LEU A 329 -31.15 -4.52 18.97
CA LEU A 329 -32.42 -4.31 18.26
C LEU A 329 -33.63 -4.23 19.20
N SER A 330 -33.63 -4.99 20.31
CA SER A 330 -34.72 -4.97 21.28
C SER A 330 -34.75 -3.74 22.16
N SER A 331 -33.63 -3.05 22.37
CA SER A 331 -33.55 -1.84 23.18
C SER A 331 -34.13 -0.58 22.52
N SER A 332 -34.41 -0.60 21.22
CA SER A 332 -34.99 0.53 20.49
C SER A 332 -36.49 0.68 20.61
N GLN A 333 -37.21 -0.24 21.28
CA GLN A 333 -38.68 -0.25 21.31
C GLN A 333 -39.34 -0.06 22.67
N SER A 334 -38.66 -0.09 23.81
CA SER A 334 -39.28 0.17 25.11
C SER A 334 -38.27 0.59 26.18
N ASP A 335 -38.62 1.66 26.88
CA ASP A 335 -38.09 2.17 28.13
C ASP A 335 -36.89 3.12 28.11
N ALA A 336 -37.19 4.37 28.51
CA ALA A 336 -36.24 5.44 28.80
C ALA A 336 -35.28 5.17 30.00
N GLN A 337 -35.21 3.92 30.48
CA GLN A 337 -34.34 3.48 31.58
C GLN A 337 -33.51 2.24 31.23
N SER A 338 -33.55 1.73 30.00
CA SER A 338 -32.74 0.57 29.60
C SER A 338 -31.27 0.95 29.42
N THR A 339 -30.39 0.15 29.94
CA THR A 339 -28.95 0.14 29.64
C THR A 339 -28.73 0.31 28.14
N HIS A 340 -28.24 1.47 27.73
CA HIS A 340 -27.88 1.71 26.33
C HIS A 340 -26.80 0.71 25.92
N PHE A 341 -27.14 -0.26 25.11
CA PHE A 341 -26.15 -1.11 24.44
C PHE A 341 -25.40 -0.27 23.42
N VAL A 342 -24.15 0.07 23.75
CA VAL A 342 -23.30 0.94 22.92
C VAL A 342 -22.26 0.08 22.21
N ARG A 343 -22.10 0.30 20.92
CA ARG A 343 -20.99 -0.29 20.17
C ARG A 343 -19.66 0.19 20.73
N ARG A 344 -18.69 -0.73 20.86
CA ARG A 344 -17.39 -0.40 21.48
C ARG A 344 -16.58 0.49 20.57
N ARG A 345 -16.07 1.59 21.09
CA ARG A 345 -15.16 2.49 20.37
C ARG A 345 -13.77 1.87 20.22
N PRO A 346 -13.06 2.17 19.11
CA PRO A 346 -11.67 1.76 18.97
C PRO A 346 -10.80 2.35 20.09
N ARG A 347 -9.79 1.60 20.49
CA ARG A 347 -8.78 2.13 21.42
C ARG A 347 -8.02 3.27 20.71
N PRO A 348 -7.95 4.47 21.29
CA PRO A 348 -7.18 5.56 20.72
C PRO A 348 -5.71 5.16 20.55
N ARG A 349 -5.17 5.37 19.35
CA ARG A 349 -3.75 5.22 19.03
C ARG A 349 -3.18 6.59 18.70
N GLN A 350 -1.92 6.80 18.96
CA GLN A 350 -1.21 8.04 18.65
C GLN A 350 0.12 7.76 17.95
N PRO A 351 0.16 6.95 16.89
CA PRO A 351 1.37 6.76 16.14
C PRO A 351 1.77 8.08 15.47
N GLN A 352 3.05 8.33 15.38
CA GLN A 352 3.59 9.39 14.55
C GLN A 352 4.08 8.75 13.26
N ARG A 353 3.80 9.41 12.13
CA ARG A 353 4.39 8.98 10.86
C ARG A 353 5.91 9.14 10.97
N GLU A 354 6.61 8.06 10.77
CA GLU A 354 8.05 8.06 10.69
C GLU A 354 8.49 8.06 9.22
N ALA A 355 9.59 8.74 8.93
CA ALA A 355 10.19 8.73 7.60
C ALA A 355 10.78 7.36 7.32
N ARG A 356 10.10 6.56 6.51
CA ARG A 356 10.52 5.20 6.13
C ARG A 356 10.49 5.04 4.62
N VAL A 357 11.44 4.28 4.11
CA VAL A 357 11.46 3.72 2.76
C VAL A 357 11.59 2.22 2.85
N SER A 358 11.38 1.50 1.76
CA SER A 358 11.45 0.04 1.80
C SER A 358 12.01 -0.55 0.53
N SER A 359 12.67 -1.68 0.66
CA SER A 359 12.81 -2.64 -0.43
C SER A 359 11.50 -3.40 -0.64
N GLY A 360 11.45 -4.32 -1.58
CA GLY A 360 10.36 -5.27 -1.69
C GLY A 360 10.21 -6.21 -0.48
N MET A 361 11.20 -6.27 0.42
CA MET A 361 11.27 -7.24 1.52
C MET A 361 11.19 -6.60 2.91
N THR A 362 11.95 -5.52 3.14
CA THR A 362 12.10 -4.88 4.46
C THR A 362 12.00 -3.37 4.39
N ALA A 363 11.64 -2.74 5.52
CA ALA A 363 11.60 -1.29 5.65
C ALA A 363 12.88 -0.75 6.32
N THR A 364 13.31 0.42 5.87
CA THR A 364 14.42 1.18 6.46
C THR A 364 13.90 2.48 7.04
N LEU A 365 14.12 2.72 8.33
CA LEU A 365 13.87 3.99 8.98
C LEU A 365 14.96 4.98 8.59
N MET A 366 14.58 6.10 8.00
CA MET A 366 15.49 7.20 7.67
C MET A 366 15.74 8.03 8.94
N ALA A 367 16.62 7.54 9.81
CA ALA A 367 16.91 8.15 11.09
C ALA A 367 18.33 8.72 11.14
N GLN A 368 18.49 9.72 12.00
CA GLN A 368 19.78 10.35 12.29
C GLN A 368 20.24 10.09 13.74
N ASN A 369 19.42 9.39 14.52
CA ASN A 369 19.74 8.95 15.89
C ASN A 369 19.10 7.57 16.15
N PRO A 370 19.88 6.52 16.42
CA PRO A 370 21.33 6.52 16.57
C PRO A 370 22.04 6.46 15.19
N GLY A 371 22.96 7.38 14.95
CA GLY A 371 23.82 7.44 13.77
C GLY A 371 23.09 7.76 12.45
N PRO A 372 23.80 8.25 11.45
CA PRO A 372 23.18 8.55 10.16
C PRO A 372 22.82 7.30 9.38
N THR A 373 21.73 7.35 8.62
CA THR A 373 21.44 6.35 7.59
C THR A 373 22.46 6.50 6.46
N MET A 374 23.13 5.40 6.09
CA MET A 374 24.17 5.39 5.07
C MET A 374 23.62 4.98 3.71
N ILE A 375 23.93 5.76 2.69
CA ILE A 375 23.60 5.50 1.28
C ILE A 375 24.87 5.00 0.58
N GLY A 376 24.78 3.85 -0.07
CA GLY A 376 25.86 3.29 -0.87
C GLY A 376 25.80 3.83 -2.30
N GLU A 377 26.88 4.43 -2.80
CA GLU A 377 26.94 5.10 -4.12
C GLU A 377 27.78 4.34 -5.17
N ARG A 378 28.10 3.07 -4.97
CA ARG A 378 28.93 2.34 -5.95
C ARG A 378 28.14 1.86 -7.17
N VAL A 379 26.80 1.85 -7.13
CA VAL A 379 25.93 1.51 -8.28
C VAL A 379 25.57 2.78 -9.07
N ASN A 380 26.47 3.74 -9.08
CA ASN A 380 26.29 5.02 -9.75
C ASN A 380 27.34 5.17 -10.87
N SER A 381 26.88 5.31 -12.13
CA SER A 381 27.73 5.43 -13.33
C SER A 381 28.59 6.67 -13.33
N GLN A 382 28.17 7.75 -12.65
CA GLN A 382 28.89 9.00 -12.58
C GLN A 382 30.02 8.96 -11.54
N GLY A 383 29.82 8.15 -10.46
CA GLY A 383 30.81 7.98 -9.39
C GLY A 383 31.75 6.78 -9.57
N SER A 384 31.36 5.77 -10.35
CA SER A 384 32.08 4.50 -10.48
C SER A 384 32.47 4.15 -11.92
N ARG A 385 33.77 4.24 -12.22
CA ARG A 385 34.32 3.82 -13.53
C ARG A 385 34.02 2.35 -13.82
N LYS A 386 34.03 1.48 -12.80
CA LYS A 386 33.72 0.06 -12.93
C LYS A 386 32.28 -0.14 -13.37
N VAL A 387 31.32 0.49 -12.69
CA VAL A 387 29.90 0.40 -13.04
C VAL A 387 29.63 0.96 -14.43
N LYS A 388 30.24 2.09 -14.79
CA LYS A 388 30.18 2.64 -16.16
C LYS A 388 30.59 1.59 -17.22
N GLN A 389 31.70 0.88 -17.00
CA GLN A 389 32.17 -0.16 -17.93
C GLN A 389 31.22 -1.34 -17.99
N LEU A 390 30.67 -1.77 -16.85
CA LEU A 390 29.71 -2.86 -16.79
C LEU A 390 28.39 -2.50 -17.48
N LEU A 391 27.89 -1.28 -17.32
CA LEU A 391 26.70 -0.78 -18.04
C LEU A 391 26.92 -0.75 -19.55
N LEU A 392 28.10 -0.30 -20.02
CA LEU A 392 28.46 -0.33 -21.45
C LEU A 392 28.51 -1.76 -22.00
N ALA A 393 28.86 -2.73 -21.17
CA ALA A 393 28.89 -4.15 -21.49
C ALA A 393 27.56 -4.88 -21.24
N GLU A 394 26.55 -4.20 -20.70
CA GLU A 394 25.27 -4.78 -20.25
C GLU A 394 25.43 -5.93 -19.23
N ASP A 395 26.54 -5.91 -18.46
CA ASP A 395 26.81 -6.89 -17.41
C ASP A 395 26.13 -6.47 -16.08
N TYR A 396 24.81 -6.56 -16.06
CA TYR A 396 24.00 -6.20 -14.89
C TYR A 396 24.24 -7.15 -13.70
N ASP A 397 24.61 -8.39 -13.94
CA ASP A 397 24.86 -9.36 -12.86
C ASP A 397 26.07 -8.98 -12.02
N SER A 398 27.14 -8.50 -12.67
CA SER A 398 28.29 -7.93 -11.96
C SER A 398 27.95 -6.65 -11.19
N ILE A 399 27.02 -5.83 -11.70
CA ILE A 399 26.53 -4.63 -10.97
C ILE A 399 25.72 -5.06 -9.73
N VAL A 400 24.85 -6.05 -9.86
CA VAL A 400 24.11 -6.62 -8.71
C VAL A 400 25.06 -7.13 -7.64
N GLN A 401 26.17 -7.79 -8.02
CA GLN A 401 27.19 -8.24 -7.06
C GLN A 401 27.80 -7.05 -6.29
N ILE A 402 28.08 -5.93 -6.97
CA ILE A 402 28.56 -4.70 -6.32
C ILE A 402 27.52 -4.16 -5.32
N ALA A 403 26.24 -4.21 -5.68
CA ALA A 403 25.15 -3.79 -4.79
C ALA A 403 25.09 -4.65 -3.53
N VAL A 404 25.14 -5.98 -3.68
CA VAL A 404 25.18 -6.94 -2.56
C VAL A 404 26.36 -6.68 -1.64
N GLU A 405 27.55 -6.45 -2.20
CA GLU A 405 28.77 -6.13 -1.44
C GLU A 405 28.62 -4.84 -0.61
N GLN A 406 27.95 -3.82 -1.17
CA GLN A 406 27.68 -2.57 -0.44
C GLN A 406 26.73 -2.78 0.76
N VAL A 407 25.65 -3.54 0.56
CA VAL A 407 24.71 -3.88 1.64
C VAL A 407 25.42 -4.67 2.74
N GLN A 408 26.23 -5.67 2.35
CA GLN A 408 27.04 -6.46 3.29
C GLN A 408 28.08 -5.60 4.04
N ALA A 409 28.57 -4.53 3.42
CA ALA A 409 29.48 -3.57 4.04
C ALA A 409 28.77 -2.55 4.93
N GLY A 410 27.42 -2.60 5.04
CA GLY A 410 26.63 -1.79 5.97
C GLY A 410 25.93 -0.61 5.32
N ALA A 411 25.76 -0.56 4.00
CA ALA A 411 24.88 0.42 3.37
C ALA A 411 23.42 0.09 3.71
N HIS A 412 22.68 1.11 4.15
CA HIS A 412 21.27 0.97 4.50
C HIS A 412 20.35 1.17 3.29
N MET A 413 20.82 1.90 2.29
CA MET A 413 20.15 2.17 1.01
C MET A 413 21.20 2.20 -0.10
N LEU A 414 20.75 2.07 -1.36
CA LEU A 414 21.64 2.11 -2.52
C LEU A 414 21.18 3.19 -3.50
N ASP A 415 22.12 4.06 -3.88
CA ASP A 415 21.93 5.01 -4.98
C ASP A 415 22.22 4.32 -6.31
N VAL A 416 21.29 4.45 -7.26
CA VAL A 416 21.31 3.79 -8.57
C VAL A 416 21.25 4.85 -9.67
N CYS A 417 22.34 5.02 -10.39
CA CYS A 417 22.43 5.87 -11.57
C CYS A 417 23.00 5.08 -12.74
N VAL A 418 22.30 5.11 -13.87
CA VAL A 418 22.72 4.41 -15.11
C VAL A 418 22.98 5.38 -16.27
N ALA A 419 22.91 6.70 -16.02
CA ALA A 419 23.13 7.72 -17.04
C ALA A 419 24.52 7.60 -17.66
N LEU A 420 24.59 7.52 -18.98
CA LEU A 420 25.82 7.41 -19.77
C LEU A 420 25.79 8.42 -20.91
N THR A 421 26.88 9.18 -21.11
CA THR A 421 27.02 10.10 -22.24
C THR A 421 27.19 9.40 -23.58
N GLU A 422 27.58 8.10 -23.55
CA GLU A 422 27.84 7.25 -24.71
C GLU A 422 26.59 6.50 -25.19
N ARG A 423 25.48 6.56 -24.45
CA ARG A 423 24.23 5.84 -24.75
C ARG A 423 23.02 6.75 -24.54
N ASP A 424 21.93 6.47 -25.23
CA ASP A 424 20.63 7.16 -25.20
C ASP A 424 19.49 6.27 -24.67
N ASP A 425 19.82 5.09 -24.11
CA ASP A 425 18.88 4.08 -23.64
C ASP A 425 18.82 3.99 -22.09
N GLU A 426 18.99 5.10 -21.39
CA GLU A 426 19.02 5.16 -19.93
C GLU A 426 17.80 4.47 -19.29
N ARG A 427 16.62 4.65 -19.87
CA ARG A 427 15.40 4.02 -19.40
C ARG A 427 15.49 2.50 -19.42
N GLN A 428 15.89 1.90 -20.54
CA GLN A 428 15.98 0.45 -20.69
C GLN A 428 17.01 -0.15 -19.73
N GLN A 429 18.14 0.52 -19.54
CA GLN A 429 19.17 0.10 -18.59
C GLN A 429 18.65 0.20 -17.14
N MET A 430 17.94 1.26 -16.78
CA MET A 430 17.34 1.41 -15.46
C MET A 430 16.31 0.30 -15.21
N GLU A 431 15.41 0.04 -16.16
CA GLU A 431 14.41 -1.03 -16.07
C GLU A 431 15.07 -2.41 -15.88
N ALA A 432 16.12 -2.73 -16.65
CA ALA A 432 16.82 -4.00 -16.56
C ALA A 432 17.52 -4.17 -15.21
N LEU A 433 18.18 -3.12 -14.72
CA LEU A 433 18.92 -3.16 -13.47
C LEU A 433 18.00 -3.19 -12.24
N VAL A 434 16.94 -2.38 -12.21
CA VAL A 434 16.00 -2.31 -11.09
C VAL A 434 15.31 -3.66 -10.86
N LYS A 435 14.87 -4.35 -11.92
CA LYS A 435 14.30 -5.70 -11.80
C LYS A 435 15.23 -6.69 -11.10
N LYS A 436 16.50 -6.66 -11.43
CA LYS A 436 17.52 -7.54 -10.82
C LYS A 436 17.82 -7.12 -9.37
N LEU A 437 18.01 -5.83 -9.12
CA LEU A 437 18.31 -5.31 -7.79
C LEU A 437 17.16 -5.56 -6.81
N ALA A 438 15.91 -5.36 -7.23
CA ALA A 438 14.73 -5.57 -6.39
C ALA A 438 14.59 -7.02 -5.87
N GLN A 439 15.15 -7.99 -6.60
CA GLN A 439 15.16 -9.41 -6.20
C GLN A 439 16.43 -9.82 -5.43
N ALA A 440 17.52 -9.06 -5.55
CA ALA A 440 18.83 -9.44 -5.04
C ALA A 440 19.21 -8.76 -3.73
N VAL A 441 18.68 -7.58 -3.44
CA VAL A 441 19.03 -6.81 -2.24
C VAL A 441 17.79 -6.42 -1.45
N ASP A 442 17.91 -6.44 -0.13
CA ASP A 442 16.87 -6.02 0.81
C ASP A 442 17.02 -4.55 1.27
N ALA A 443 17.91 -3.79 0.63
CA ALA A 443 18.09 -2.36 0.85
C ALA A 443 17.20 -1.55 -0.11
N PRO A 444 16.54 -0.47 0.36
CA PRO A 444 15.79 0.44 -0.49
C PRO A 444 16.67 1.11 -1.55
N LEU A 445 16.08 1.41 -2.72
CA LEU A 445 16.77 2.03 -3.84
C LEU A 445 16.44 3.53 -3.94
N ILE A 446 17.45 4.29 -4.29
CA ILE A 446 17.37 5.70 -4.70
C ILE A 446 17.60 5.73 -6.20
N PHE A 447 16.69 6.30 -6.96
CA PHE A 447 16.78 6.41 -8.41
C PHE A 447 17.33 7.78 -8.76
N ASP A 448 18.62 7.82 -9.10
CA ASP A 448 19.35 9.04 -9.43
C ASP A 448 19.35 9.24 -10.95
N THR A 449 18.49 10.13 -11.40
CA THR A 449 18.35 10.48 -12.81
C THR A 449 17.87 11.91 -12.99
N THR A 450 18.30 12.52 -14.09
CA THR A 450 17.79 13.83 -14.52
C THR A 450 16.49 13.71 -15.31
N GLU A 451 16.11 12.53 -15.77
CA GLU A 451 14.97 12.29 -16.63
C GLU A 451 13.76 11.74 -15.84
N PRO A 452 12.66 12.51 -15.70
CA PRO A 452 11.48 12.07 -14.95
C PRO A 452 10.90 10.75 -15.44
N GLU A 453 10.96 10.50 -16.76
CA GLU A 453 10.45 9.27 -17.38
C GLU A 453 11.28 8.03 -16.98
N VAL A 454 12.57 8.19 -16.71
CA VAL A 454 13.44 7.12 -16.20
C VAL A 454 13.10 6.82 -14.74
N ALA A 455 12.87 7.86 -13.93
CA ALA A 455 12.42 7.70 -12.54
C ALA A 455 11.04 7.01 -12.47
N GLU A 456 10.11 7.38 -13.34
CA GLU A 456 8.79 6.74 -13.42
C GLU A 456 8.90 5.27 -13.79
N ALA A 457 9.69 4.93 -14.80
CA ALA A 457 9.93 3.55 -15.22
C ALA A 457 10.53 2.69 -14.10
N ALA A 458 11.50 3.23 -13.35
CA ALA A 458 12.08 2.57 -12.19
C ALA A 458 11.02 2.30 -11.10
N LEU A 459 10.23 3.31 -10.74
CA LEU A 459 9.19 3.19 -9.71
C LEU A 459 8.05 2.23 -10.09
N ALA A 460 7.73 2.13 -11.37
CA ALA A 460 6.73 1.19 -11.90
C ALA A 460 7.15 -0.28 -11.76
N LEU A 461 8.46 -0.54 -11.67
CA LEU A 461 9.03 -1.90 -11.53
C LEU A 461 9.46 -2.21 -10.10
N TYR A 462 9.48 -1.20 -9.22
CA TYR A 462 10.03 -1.35 -7.88
C TYR A 462 8.94 -1.70 -6.87
N PRO A 463 8.98 -2.88 -6.24
CA PRO A 463 7.94 -3.33 -5.32
C PRO A 463 7.93 -2.59 -3.99
N GLY A 464 9.05 -1.96 -3.60
CA GLY A 464 9.16 -1.17 -2.36
C GLY A 464 8.77 0.29 -2.52
N ARG A 465 9.10 1.07 -1.50
CA ARG A 465 9.04 2.53 -1.46
C ARG A 465 10.43 3.09 -1.72
N GLY A 466 10.72 3.51 -2.95
CA GLY A 466 12.01 4.11 -3.33
C GLY A 466 12.07 5.61 -3.07
N ILE A 467 13.24 6.20 -3.40
CA ILE A 467 13.50 7.64 -3.37
C ILE A 467 13.83 8.09 -4.79
N VAL A 468 13.26 9.20 -5.24
CA VAL A 468 13.67 9.86 -6.49
C VAL A 468 14.69 10.93 -6.16
N ASN A 469 15.89 10.84 -6.73
CA ASN A 469 16.95 11.84 -6.62
C ASN A 469 16.99 12.73 -7.86
N GLY A 470 17.45 13.96 -7.70
CA GLY A 470 17.65 14.91 -8.79
C GLY A 470 16.58 16.00 -8.90
N ASN A 471 15.74 16.19 -7.89
CA ASN A 471 14.76 17.28 -7.85
C ASN A 471 15.44 18.61 -7.42
N ASN A 472 15.21 19.69 -8.15
CA ASN A 472 15.75 21.02 -7.84
C ASN A 472 14.96 22.13 -8.57
N LEU A 473 15.39 23.39 -8.44
CA LEU A 473 14.82 24.58 -9.06
C LEU A 473 15.77 25.25 -10.08
N GLU A 474 16.75 24.53 -10.62
CA GLU A 474 17.71 25.08 -11.59
C GLU A 474 17.03 25.73 -12.80
N ASN A 475 15.98 25.09 -13.32
CA ASN A 475 15.12 25.60 -14.40
C ASN A 475 13.77 26.12 -13.85
N GLY A 476 13.76 26.71 -12.66
CA GLY A 476 12.53 27.13 -11.99
C GLY A 476 11.64 25.94 -11.65
N ARG A 477 10.36 26.01 -12.01
CA ARG A 477 9.38 24.96 -11.67
C ARG A 477 9.31 23.79 -12.65
N GLU A 478 9.91 23.92 -13.83
CA GLU A 478 9.72 22.95 -14.91
C GLU A 478 9.97 21.50 -14.46
N ARG A 479 11.08 21.26 -13.78
CA ARG A 479 11.46 19.94 -13.31
C ARG A 479 10.59 19.45 -12.15
N ILE A 480 10.36 20.32 -11.17
CA ILE A 480 9.61 19.97 -9.96
C ILE A 480 8.16 19.58 -10.31
N ASP A 481 7.55 20.28 -11.29
CA ASP A 481 6.19 20.03 -11.75
C ASP A 481 6.06 18.73 -12.58
N ARG A 482 7.16 18.14 -13.05
CA ARG A 482 7.21 16.82 -13.70
C ARG A 482 7.52 15.71 -12.70
N VAL A 483 8.38 15.94 -11.71
CA VAL A 483 8.83 14.91 -10.75
C VAL A 483 7.82 14.68 -9.64
N LEU A 484 7.25 15.72 -9.02
CA LEU A 484 6.37 15.54 -7.86
C LEU A 484 5.07 14.76 -8.14
N PRO A 485 4.42 14.87 -9.32
CA PRO A 485 3.31 13.99 -9.66
C PRO A 485 3.69 12.51 -9.71
N ILE A 486 4.88 12.18 -10.22
CA ILE A 486 5.41 10.81 -10.26
C ILE A 486 5.67 10.31 -8.83
N VAL A 487 6.37 11.10 -8.02
CA VAL A 487 6.60 10.79 -6.59
C VAL A 487 5.30 10.48 -5.87
N LYS A 488 4.27 11.30 -6.07
CA LYS A 488 2.95 11.12 -5.46
C LYS A 488 2.22 9.88 -5.99
N LYS A 489 2.27 9.64 -7.31
CA LYS A 489 1.63 8.47 -7.97
C LYS A 489 2.11 7.16 -7.37
N TYR A 490 3.41 7.04 -7.15
CA TYR A 490 4.04 5.80 -6.67
C TYR A 490 4.33 5.78 -5.17
N GLY A 491 3.99 6.83 -4.43
CA GLY A 491 4.24 6.94 -2.99
C GLY A 491 5.73 7.01 -2.62
N ALA A 492 6.59 7.44 -3.54
CA ALA A 492 8.02 7.56 -3.30
C ALA A 492 8.36 8.71 -2.33
N ALA A 493 9.58 8.71 -1.79
CA ALA A 493 10.18 9.89 -1.21
C ALA A 493 10.99 10.65 -2.27
N VAL A 494 11.35 11.89 -2.00
CA VAL A 494 12.11 12.73 -2.95
C VAL A 494 13.29 13.39 -2.28
N LEU A 495 14.45 13.26 -2.91
CA LEU A 495 15.68 13.96 -2.54
C LEU A 495 15.80 15.20 -3.43
N SER A 496 15.87 16.37 -2.80
CA SER A 496 15.90 17.66 -3.45
C SER A 496 17.19 18.39 -3.12
N MET A 497 17.87 18.87 -4.14
CA MET A 497 19.10 19.65 -3.99
C MET A 497 18.81 21.13 -3.79
N THR A 498 19.63 21.80 -2.99
CA THR A 498 19.53 23.26 -2.78
C THR A 498 20.16 24.04 -3.94
N ILE A 499 19.56 23.86 -5.12
CA ILE A 499 19.90 24.53 -6.39
C ILE A 499 18.69 25.29 -6.90
N ASP A 500 18.86 26.53 -7.32
CA ASP A 500 17.84 27.32 -8.00
C ASP A 500 18.37 27.96 -9.29
N GLU A 501 17.65 28.91 -9.83
CA GLU A 501 17.94 29.59 -11.10
C GLU A 501 19.28 30.34 -11.06
N GLU A 502 19.84 30.62 -9.88
CA GLU A 502 21.15 31.25 -9.68
C GLU A 502 22.27 30.20 -9.53
N GLY A 503 21.93 28.91 -9.48
CA GLY A 503 22.86 27.80 -9.31
C GLY A 503 22.85 27.23 -7.89
N MET A 504 23.98 26.60 -7.51
CA MET A 504 24.15 25.94 -6.19
C MET A 504 24.24 26.99 -5.08
N ALA A 505 23.50 26.75 -3.99
CA ALA A 505 23.52 27.64 -2.82
C ALA A 505 24.83 27.55 -2.04
N HIS A 506 25.50 28.68 -1.80
CA HIS A 506 26.73 28.76 -1.02
C HIS A 506 26.52 29.18 0.43
N THR A 507 25.48 29.96 0.73
CA THR A 507 25.23 30.47 2.08
C THR A 507 24.12 29.69 2.78
N ARG A 508 24.18 29.57 4.11
CA ARG A 508 23.14 28.94 4.94
C ARG A 508 21.74 29.50 4.66
N GLN A 509 21.65 30.80 4.48
CA GLN A 509 20.39 31.47 4.22
C GLN A 509 19.81 31.07 2.85
N LYS A 510 20.63 31.06 1.79
CA LYS A 510 20.19 30.64 0.45
C LYS A 510 19.82 29.19 0.40
N LYS A 511 20.57 28.27 1.08
CA LYS A 511 20.23 26.85 1.22
C LYS A 511 18.83 26.68 1.85
N TYR A 512 18.56 27.40 2.93
CA TYR A 512 17.25 27.37 3.59
C TYR A 512 16.14 27.96 2.71
N GLU A 513 16.36 29.08 2.03
CA GLU A 513 15.35 29.70 1.16
C GLU A 513 14.93 28.80 0.02
N ILE A 514 15.88 28.11 -0.63
CA ILE A 514 15.59 27.14 -1.69
C ILE A 514 14.84 25.94 -1.11
N ALA A 515 15.31 25.38 0.01
CA ALA A 515 14.64 24.26 0.66
C ALA A 515 13.20 24.62 1.05
N ARG A 516 12.94 25.82 1.55
CA ARG A 516 11.61 26.32 1.88
C ARG A 516 10.72 26.45 0.64
N ARG A 517 11.24 26.98 -0.48
CA ARG A 517 10.49 27.07 -1.75
C ARG A 517 10.05 25.68 -2.23
N ILE A 518 10.98 24.72 -2.25
CA ILE A 518 10.68 23.34 -2.64
C ILE A 518 9.67 22.70 -1.67
N HIS A 519 9.86 22.89 -0.36
CA HIS A 519 8.94 22.41 0.65
C HIS A 519 7.53 22.96 0.46
N ASP A 520 7.40 24.28 0.25
CA ASP A 520 6.09 24.91 0.10
C ASP A 520 5.36 24.40 -1.16
N ILE A 521 6.06 24.20 -2.26
CA ILE A 521 5.51 23.59 -3.48
C ILE A 521 5.08 22.15 -3.18
N ALA A 522 5.98 21.32 -2.67
CA ALA A 522 5.73 19.90 -2.47
C ALA A 522 4.59 19.62 -1.48
N VAL A 523 4.57 20.33 -0.34
CA VAL A 523 3.60 20.10 0.73
C VAL A 523 2.27 20.81 0.45
N ASN A 524 2.30 22.10 0.07
CA ASN A 524 1.08 22.90 -0.03
C ASN A 524 0.36 22.73 -1.37
N GLU A 525 1.08 22.50 -2.47
CA GLU A 525 0.48 22.37 -3.80
C GLU A 525 0.30 20.91 -4.20
N TYR A 526 1.32 20.07 -4.00
CA TYR A 526 1.25 18.64 -4.36
C TYR A 526 0.75 17.73 -3.24
N GLY A 527 0.73 18.20 -1.98
CA GLY A 527 0.19 17.46 -0.83
C GLY A 527 1.07 16.31 -0.36
N LEU A 528 2.38 16.39 -0.58
CA LEU A 528 3.35 15.47 0.00
C LEU A 528 3.48 15.73 1.51
N SER A 529 3.84 14.70 2.27
CA SER A 529 4.17 14.89 3.68
C SER A 529 5.59 15.43 3.83
N PRO A 530 5.88 16.27 4.84
CA PRO A 530 7.25 16.73 5.10
C PRO A 530 8.25 15.58 5.27
N GLU A 531 7.82 14.46 5.84
CA GLU A 531 8.63 13.25 6.05
C GLU A 531 9.02 12.53 4.74
N ASP A 532 8.43 12.94 3.61
CA ASP A 532 8.76 12.43 2.27
C ASP A 532 9.86 13.25 1.59
N LEU A 533 10.25 14.40 2.19
CA LEU A 533 11.23 15.34 1.63
C LEU A 533 12.59 15.17 2.30
N ILE A 534 13.62 14.99 1.47
CA ILE A 534 15.01 14.91 1.88
C ILE A 534 15.75 16.04 1.17
N PHE A 535 16.47 16.90 1.91
CA PHE A 535 17.24 18.00 1.32
C PHE A 535 18.72 17.70 1.36
N ASP A 536 19.36 17.67 0.18
CA ASP A 536 20.80 17.75 0.06
C ASP A 536 21.20 19.23 0.04
N THR A 537 21.89 19.65 1.09
CA THR A 537 22.35 21.03 1.24
C THR A 537 23.60 21.30 0.44
N LEU A 538 24.17 20.28 -0.19
CA LEU A 538 25.43 20.35 -0.95
C LEU A 538 26.60 20.94 -0.14
N THR A 539 27.81 20.54 -0.46
CA THR A 539 29.02 21.08 0.12
C THR A 539 30.14 21.11 -0.90
N PHE A 540 31.02 22.06 -0.80
CA PHE A 540 32.19 22.14 -1.67
C PHE A 540 33.42 21.58 -0.96
N PRO A 541 34.36 20.95 -1.69
CA PRO A 541 35.59 20.45 -1.11
C PRO A 541 36.44 21.59 -0.51
N LEU A 542 36.83 21.46 0.75
CA LEU A 542 37.68 22.41 1.43
C LEU A 542 39.11 22.44 0.87
N THR A 543 39.51 21.43 0.11
CA THR A 543 40.89 21.24 -0.39
C THR A 543 41.11 21.84 -1.76
N THR A 544 40.17 22.56 -2.34
CA THR A 544 40.30 23.21 -3.67
C THR A 544 41.29 24.38 -3.68
N GLY A 545 41.67 24.89 -2.52
CA GLY A 545 42.54 26.06 -2.40
C GLY A 545 41.87 27.41 -2.72
N GLN A 546 40.57 27.40 -3.03
CA GLN A 546 39.78 28.61 -3.27
C GLN A 546 39.40 29.24 -1.93
N GLU A 547 39.83 30.49 -1.73
CA GLU A 547 39.58 31.21 -0.47
C GLU A 547 38.10 31.42 -0.19
N GLU A 548 37.31 31.54 -1.26
CA GLU A 548 35.84 31.72 -1.23
C GLU A 548 35.10 30.52 -0.64
N LEU A 549 35.67 29.32 -0.75
CA LEU A 549 35.05 28.08 -0.26
C LEU A 549 35.48 27.67 1.16
N ARG A 550 36.36 28.40 1.81
CA ARG A 550 36.86 28.10 3.17
C ARG A 550 35.74 28.00 4.22
N GLY A 551 34.67 28.80 4.03
CA GLY A 551 33.51 28.83 4.93
C GLY A 551 32.43 27.84 4.59
N ASP A 552 32.49 27.14 3.46
CA ASP A 552 31.36 26.39 2.90
C ASP A 552 30.89 25.27 3.81
N ALA A 553 31.78 24.55 4.48
CA ALA A 553 31.40 23.52 5.44
C ALA A 553 30.61 24.09 6.63
N VAL A 554 30.94 25.26 7.12
CA VAL A 554 30.19 25.94 8.19
C VAL A 554 28.83 26.39 7.67
N GLU A 555 28.78 26.97 6.49
CA GLU A 555 27.52 27.37 5.84
C GLU A 555 26.60 26.16 5.58
N THR A 556 27.17 25.01 5.22
CA THR A 556 26.42 23.77 5.04
C THR A 556 25.85 23.24 6.37
N ILE A 557 26.67 23.18 7.44
CA ILE A 557 26.21 22.73 8.77
C ILE A 557 25.10 23.65 9.30
N GLU A 558 25.29 24.96 9.21
CA GLU A 558 24.30 25.94 9.66
C GLU A 558 23.06 25.96 8.76
N GLY A 559 23.20 25.68 7.44
CA GLY A 559 22.08 25.50 6.52
C GLY A 559 21.22 24.29 6.89
N ILE A 560 21.84 23.14 7.22
CA ILE A 560 21.15 21.95 7.75
C ILE A 560 20.38 22.31 9.03
N ARG A 561 21.02 23.05 9.95
CA ARG A 561 20.38 23.46 11.21
C ARG A 561 19.14 24.33 10.94
N LEU A 562 19.25 25.34 10.09
CA LEU A 562 18.14 26.21 9.71
C LEU A 562 16.99 25.43 9.07
N ILE A 563 17.28 24.49 8.18
CA ILE A 563 16.27 23.63 7.53
C ILE A 563 15.56 22.80 8.60
N LYS A 564 16.29 22.13 9.48
CA LYS A 564 15.71 21.25 10.51
C LYS A 564 14.87 21.99 11.55
N GLU A 565 15.27 23.23 11.90
CA GLU A 565 14.57 24.06 12.88
C GLU A 565 13.28 24.66 12.31
N ASN A 566 13.26 25.02 11.02
CA ASN A 566 12.16 25.78 10.42
C ASN A 566 11.24 24.96 9.52
N LEU A 567 11.64 23.77 9.08
CA LEU A 567 10.85 22.84 8.27
C LEU A 567 10.69 21.51 9.02
N PRO A 568 9.81 21.45 10.05
CA PRO A 568 9.69 20.25 10.87
C PRO A 568 9.16 19.06 10.04
N GLY A 569 9.75 17.89 10.24
CA GLY A 569 9.41 16.64 9.55
C GLY A 569 10.34 16.32 8.38
N VAL A 570 10.96 17.31 7.73
CA VAL A 570 11.89 17.05 6.62
C VAL A 570 13.18 16.37 7.09
N LEU A 571 13.82 15.67 6.16
CA LEU A 571 15.12 15.06 6.36
C LEU A 571 16.21 15.85 5.64
N THR A 572 17.46 15.60 6.00
CA THR A 572 18.61 16.16 5.31
C THR A 572 19.59 15.05 4.95
N CYS A 573 20.23 15.19 3.81
CA CYS A 573 21.27 14.31 3.29
C CYS A 573 22.51 15.15 2.96
N LEU A 574 23.66 14.52 2.91
CA LEU A 574 24.89 15.12 2.45
C LEU A 574 25.75 14.07 1.74
N CYS A 575 26.10 14.34 0.48
CA CYS A 575 27.06 13.54 -0.25
C CYS A 575 28.47 13.95 0.16
N LEU A 576 29.25 12.99 0.67
CA LEU A 576 30.65 13.21 1.11
C LEU A 576 31.69 12.63 0.15
N LEU A 577 31.29 12.06 -0.97
CA LEU A 577 32.18 11.37 -1.92
C LEU A 577 33.30 12.24 -2.45
N TYR A 578 33.02 13.51 -2.69
CA TYR A 578 34.01 14.47 -3.19
C TYR A 578 34.89 15.07 -2.09
N THR A 579 34.59 14.83 -0.81
CA THR A 579 35.30 15.44 0.32
C THR A 579 36.27 14.48 1.01
N SER A 580 36.20 13.18 0.75
CA SER A 580 37.07 12.18 1.34
C SER A 580 37.41 11.10 0.29
N PRO A 581 38.58 11.11 -0.31
CA PRO A 581 39.07 9.98 -1.08
C PRO A 581 39.19 8.79 -0.11
N SER A 582 38.17 7.96 -0.05
CA SER A 582 38.19 6.76 0.74
C SER A 582 39.12 5.74 0.09
N PRO A 583 40.02 5.08 0.85
CA PRO A 583 40.78 3.94 0.36
C PRO A 583 39.89 2.76 -0.10
N ARG A 584 38.56 2.87 0.10
CA ARG A 584 37.57 1.87 -0.31
C ARG A 584 37.12 2.03 -1.77
N ASP A 585 37.53 3.08 -2.45
CA ASP A 585 37.21 3.35 -3.87
C ASP A 585 38.31 2.89 -4.83
N SER A 586 39.35 2.24 -4.32
CA SER A 586 40.44 1.64 -5.11
C SER A 586 40.22 0.15 -5.33
#